data_c7f14f6a8817d74e82baee13ba89ac40
#
_entry.id   c7f14f6a8817d74e82baee13ba89ac40
#
_cell.length_a   1.000
_cell.length_b   1.000
_cell.length_c   1.000
_cell.angle_alpha   90.00
_cell.angle_beta   90.00
_cell.angle_gamma   90.00
#
_symmetry.space_group_name_H-M   'P 1'
#
loop_
_entity.id
_entity.type
_entity.pdbx_description
1 polymer ?
#
loop_
_entity_poly.entity_id
_entity_poly.type
_entity_poly.pdbx_seq_one_letter_code
_entity_poly.pdbx_strand_id
1 'polypeptide(L)'
;MPNYNKKPALWRACSVLLLLVGLLSPTTSLKAAQTLTLLTWEEYLSEAVIERWQAETGVEIRQVYFDSGDKRDEILAKPDHQIDVALTELISSTRFGARGLLQPLDEPNLAELHDAAPRWRDSCGRYSVPYLWGTLGIAYRSDRIDSAPRSWTDLLQPARTDEPHIIMMEDHEDILASPLILLGHSINSANTDELKAAFELLTTQSKAVLTYEYVITALRSQRHLDRADMALAYSGDQQVLNEVEGVQGEPWRYVVPEEGTLLWVDCLSVPSIARDKALAYRFLSFLNRPEIAALNAAELGVATPNTAAQALLPAEIRQDRTIYPADEVLARSQVYEARPLEATQTRRRIISALINAHDAR
;
A
#
# COMPACT_ATOMS: atom_id res chain seq x y z
N MET A 1 11.14 -81.75 -62.14
CA MET A 1 10.32 -83.00 -62.20
C MET A 1 9.86 -83.31 -60.81
N PRO A 2 8.69 -83.81 -60.63
CA PRO A 2 7.39 -83.26 -61.03
C PRO A 2 6.41 -83.22 -59.84
N ASN A 3 5.32 -82.63 -60.10
CA ASN A 3 3.89 -82.95 -59.98
C ASN A 3 3.13 -82.52 -58.72
N TYR A 4 2.22 -81.64 -58.97
CA TYR A 4 0.75 -81.75 -59.03
C TYR A 4 0.05 -82.28 -57.73
N ASN A 5 -0.77 -81.41 -57.10
CA ASN A 5 -2.24 -81.64 -57.27
C ASN A 5 -3.06 -80.45 -56.67
N LYS A 6 -4.05 -80.12 -57.47
CA LYS A 6 -5.16 -79.18 -57.21
C LYS A 6 -6.18 -79.74 -56.29
N LYS A 7 -6.90 -78.94 -55.52
CA LYS A 7 -8.37 -78.68 -55.52
C LYS A 7 -8.87 -78.23 -54.14
N PRO A 8 -10.08 -77.72 -53.98
CA PRO A 8 -10.53 -76.32 -54.22
C PRO A 8 -11.23 -75.69 -52.97
N ALA A 9 -11.57 -74.43 -53.16
CA ALA A 9 -12.38 -73.51 -52.40
C ALA A 9 -13.56 -74.06 -51.57
N LEU A 10 -13.72 -73.45 -50.41
CA LEU A 10 -15.02 -73.19 -49.80
C LEU A 10 -15.00 -71.84 -49.13
N TRP A 11 -15.78 -70.94 -49.67
CA TRP A 11 -16.04 -69.62 -49.12
C TRP A 11 -16.89 -69.82 -47.83
N ARG A 12 -16.41 -69.16 -46.73
CA ARG A 12 -17.28 -68.78 -45.63
C ARG A 12 -17.01 -67.32 -45.31
N ALA A 13 -18.00 -66.51 -45.69
CA ALA A 13 -18.11 -65.11 -45.29
C ALA A 13 -18.30 -65.04 -43.77
N CYS A 14 -17.30 -64.48 -43.05
CA CYS A 14 -17.46 -64.02 -41.69
C CYS A 14 -17.66 -62.50 -41.71
N SER A 15 -18.87 -62.04 -41.55
CA SER A 15 -19.20 -60.62 -41.32
C SER A 15 -18.61 -60.17 -39.98
N VAL A 16 -17.53 -59.40 -40.04
CA VAL A 16 -17.02 -58.72 -38.86
C VAL A 16 -17.80 -57.45 -38.67
N LEU A 17 -18.73 -57.49 -37.72
CA LEU A 17 -19.48 -56.32 -37.22
C LEU A 17 -18.52 -55.49 -36.37
N LEU A 18 -17.92 -54.43 -36.94
CA LEU A 18 -17.13 -53.43 -36.22
C LEU A 18 -18.13 -52.56 -35.38
N LEU A 19 -18.24 -52.89 -34.10
CA LEU A 19 -18.86 -52.03 -33.10
C LEU A 19 -17.90 -50.82 -32.87
N LEU A 20 -18.20 -49.69 -33.52
CA LEU A 20 -17.67 -48.39 -33.19
C LEU A 20 -18.26 -47.95 -31.83
N VAL A 21 -17.62 -48.32 -30.73
CA VAL A 21 -17.83 -47.70 -29.43
C VAL A 21 -17.17 -46.33 -29.50
N GLY A 22 -17.97 -45.32 -29.81
CA GLY A 22 -17.58 -43.93 -29.71
C GLY A 22 -17.24 -43.61 -28.25
N LEU A 23 -15.96 -43.52 -27.92
CA LEU A 23 -15.46 -42.91 -26.69
C LEU A 23 -15.83 -41.42 -26.73
N LEU A 24 -17.00 -41.08 -26.20
CA LEU A 24 -17.33 -39.73 -25.75
C LEU A 24 -16.46 -39.44 -24.54
N SER A 25 -15.21 -39.07 -24.77
CA SER A 25 -14.37 -38.40 -23.75
C SER A 25 -15.06 -37.09 -23.42
N PRO A 26 -15.45 -36.83 -22.15
CA PRO A 26 -15.91 -35.52 -21.78
C PRO A 26 -14.73 -34.55 -22.04
N THR A 27 -14.86 -33.70 -23.02
CA THR A 27 -13.99 -32.54 -23.16
C THR A 27 -14.22 -31.68 -21.92
N THR A 28 -13.45 -31.90 -20.87
CA THR A 28 -13.30 -30.92 -19.81
C THR A 28 -12.67 -29.69 -20.48
N SER A 29 -13.53 -28.75 -20.86
CA SER A 29 -13.11 -27.42 -21.22
C SER A 29 -12.28 -26.90 -20.02
N LEU A 30 -10.97 -26.81 -20.16
CA LEU A 30 -10.14 -26.06 -19.25
C LEU A 30 -10.66 -24.62 -19.33
N LYS A 31 -11.53 -24.26 -18.39
CA LYS A 31 -11.93 -22.86 -18.21
C LYS A 31 -10.63 -22.15 -17.85
N ALA A 32 -10.17 -21.26 -18.71
CA ALA A 32 -9.00 -20.42 -18.39
C ALA A 32 -9.21 -19.85 -16.97
N ALA A 33 -8.23 -20.00 -16.11
CA ALA A 33 -8.32 -19.47 -14.76
C ALA A 33 -8.67 -17.99 -14.82
N GLN A 34 -9.74 -17.61 -14.17
CA GLN A 34 -10.17 -16.22 -14.11
C GLN A 34 -9.11 -15.46 -13.29
N THR A 35 -8.68 -14.31 -13.75
CA THR A 35 -7.63 -13.50 -13.10
C THR A 35 -8.18 -12.15 -12.72
N LEU A 36 -7.96 -11.73 -11.47
CA LEU A 36 -8.18 -10.38 -10.99
C LEU A 36 -6.83 -9.64 -10.97
N THR A 37 -6.78 -8.46 -11.55
CA THR A 37 -5.56 -7.64 -11.55
C THR A 37 -5.66 -6.54 -10.50
N LEU A 38 -4.79 -6.60 -9.50
CA LEU A 38 -4.66 -5.62 -8.41
C LEU A 38 -3.45 -4.71 -8.67
N LEU A 39 -3.67 -3.40 -8.70
CA LEU A 39 -2.62 -2.38 -8.70
C LEU A 39 -2.34 -1.96 -7.25
N THR A 40 -1.14 -2.23 -6.74
CA THR A 40 -0.79 -2.06 -5.32
C THR A 40 0.70 -1.78 -5.13
N TRP A 41 1.11 -1.45 -3.90
CA TRP A 41 2.50 -1.52 -3.48
C TRP A 41 2.99 -2.96 -3.48
N GLU A 42 4.30 -3.16 -3.60
CA GLU A 42 4.93 -4.47 -3.41
C GLU A 42 4.73 -4.92 -1.94
N GLU A 43 4.54 -6.22 -1.73
CA GLU A 43 4.33 -6.82 -0.39
C GLU A 43 3.16 -6.22 0.41
N TYR A 44 2.11 -5.75 -0.26
CA TYR A 44 0.98 -5.05 0.37
C TYR A 44 -0.33 -5.84 0.39
N LEU A 45 -0.25 -7.11 0.05
CA LEU A 45 -1.30 -8.12 0.20
C LEU A 45 -0.64 -9.43 0.64
N SER A 46 -1.04 -9.97 1.78
CA SER A 46 -0.39 -11.15 2.36
C SER A 46 -0.59 -12.40 1.52
N GLU A 47 0.39 -13.28 1.50
CA GLU A 47 0.34 -14.53 0.75
C GLU A 47 -0.80 -15.43 1.24
N ALA A 48 -1.01 -15.52 2.55
CA ALA A 48 -2.11 -16.30 3.12
C ALA A 48 -3.49 -15.79 2.67
N VAL A 49 -3.67 -14.49 2.47
CA VAL A 49 -4.90 -13.90 1.92
C VAL A 49 -5.07 -14.26 0.43
N ILE A 50 -3.98 -14.24 -0.34
CA ILE A 50 -3.98 -14.65 -1.75
C ILE A 50 -4.38 -16.12 -1.88
N GLU A 51 -3.75 -17.01 -1.10
CA GLU A 51 -4.06 -18.43 -1.07
C GLU A 51 -5.53 -18.69 -0.68
N ARG A 52 -6.02 -17.97 0.33
CA ARG A 52 -7.41 -18.09 0.78
C ARG A 52 -8.40 -17.66 -0.29
N TRP A 53 -8.15 -16.55 -0.97
CA TRP A 53 -8.95 -16.10 -2.10
C TRP A 53 -8.99 -17.14 -3.23
N GLN A 54 -7.83 -17.65 -3.61
CA GLN A 54 -7.69 -18.63 -4.67
C GLN A 54 -8.41 -19.95 -4.32
N ALA A 55 -8.27 -20.40 -3.06
CA ALA A 55 -8.96 -21.60 -2.58
C ALA A 55 -10.48 -21.46 -2.59
N GLU A 56 -11.03 -20.29 -2.22
CA GLU A 56 -12.46 -20.04 -2.15
C GLU A 56 -13.10 -19.75 -3.52
N THR A 57 -12.34 -19.21 -4.46
CA THR A 57 -12.92 -18.67 -5.72
C THR A 57 -12.42 -19.35 -6.98
N GLY A 58 -11.25 -19.96 -6.93
CA GLY A 58 -10.51 -20.43 -8.10
C GLY A 58 -9.96 -19.32 -8.99
N VAL A 59 -9.96 -18.07 -8.51
CA VAL A 59 -9.51 -16.87 -9.24
C VAL A 59 -8.09 -16.54 -8.81
N GLU A 60 -7.19 -16.38 -9.78
CA GLU A 60 -5.82 -15.93 -9.53
C GLU A 60 -5.78 -14.41 -9.32
N ILE A 61 -4.92 -13.93 -8.41
CA ILE A 61 -4.61 -12.51 -8.25
C ILE A 61 -3.30 -12.22 -8.98
N ARG A 62 -3.35 -11.31 -9.95
CA ARG A 62 -2.17 -10.75 -10.59
C ARG A 62 -1.90 -9.38 -9.99
N GLN A 63 -0.80 -9.23 -9.27
CA GLN A 63 -0.38 -7.95 -8.73
C GLN A 63 0.44 -7.18 -9.77
N VAL A 64 0.15 -5.89 -9.89
CA VAL A 64 0.91 -4.90 -10.65
C VAL A 64 1.39 -3.87 -9.64
N TYR A 65 2.69 -3.66 -9.58
CA TYR A 65 3.29 -2.81 -8.58
C TYR A 65 3.57 -1.40 -9.10
N PHE A 66 3.49 -0.44 -8.22
CA PHE A 66 3.96 0.92 -8.42
C PHE A 66 4.88 1.30 -7.25
N ASP A 67 5.76 2.26 -7.48
CA ASP A 67 6.76 2.77 -6.54
C ASP A 67 6.46 4.20 -6.07
N SER A 68 5.45 4.84 -6.63
CA SER A 68 5.03 6.19 -6.28
C SER A 68 3.56 6.44 -6.64
N GLY A 69 2.90 7.37 -5.94
CA GLY A 69 1.55 7.80 -6.24
C GLY A 69 1.42 8.37 -7.66
N ASP A 70 2.44 9.10 -8.14
CA ASP A 70 2.47 9.63 -9.50
C ASP A 70 2.50 8.47 -10.53
N LYS A 71 3.26 7.41 -10.26
CA LYS A 71 3.33 6.24 -11.15
C LYS A 71 2.02 5.46 -11.20
N ARG A 72 1.38 5.25 -10.04
CA ARG A 72 0.04 4.68 -9.96
C ARG A 72 -0.94 5.50 -10.83
N ASP A 73 -0.91 6.81 -10.67
CA ASP A 73 -1.81 7.71 -11.38
C ASP A 73 -1.57 7.72 -12.89
N GLU A 74 -0.31 7.62 -13.35
CA GLU A 74 0.02 7.40 -14.76
C GLU A 74 -0.58 6.11 -15.31
N ILE A 75 -0.54 5.01 -14.54
CA ILE A 75 -1.11 3.72 -14.92
C ILE A 75 -2.63 3.86 -15.06
N LEU A 76 -3.31 4.41 -14.05
CA LEU A 76 -4.76 4.55 -14.01
C LEU A 76 -5.30 5.55 -15.05
N ALA A 77 -4.48 6.50 -15.50
CA ALA A 77 -4.87 7.46 -16.54
C ALA A 77 -4.88 6.87 -17.96
N LYS A 78 -4.25 5.71 -18.18
CA LYS A 78 -4.23 5.05 -19.49
C LYS A 78 -5.61 4.46 -19.82
N PRO A 79 -6.14 4.66 -21.03
CA PRO A 79 -7.50 4.21 -21.37
C PRO A 79 -7.62 2.68 -21.54
N ASP A 80 -6.51 1.97 -21.62
CA ASP A 80 -6.42 0.54 -21.94
C ASP A 80 -5.73 -0.28 -20.83
N HIS A 81 -5.56 0.28 -19.62
CA HIS A 81 -4.99 -0.47 -18.51
C HIS A 81 -5.88 -1.68 -18.15
N GLN A 82 -5.26 -2.74 -17.68
CA GLN A 82 -5.93 -4.00 -17.35
C GLN A 82 -6.14 -4.17 -15.84
N ILE A 83 -6.32 -3.07 -15.11
CA ILE A 83 -6.49 -3.08 -13.65
C ILE A 83 -7.97 -3.28 -13.31
N ASP A 84 -8.26 -4.23 -12.42
CA ASP A 84 -9.60 -4.52 -11.93
C ASP A 84 -9.87 -3.87 -10.55
N VAL A 85 -8.83 -3.81 -9.70
CA VAL A 85 -8.84 -3.10 -8.40
C VAL A 85 -7.55 -2.32 -8.26
N ALA A 86 -7.62 -1.11 -7.72
CA ALA A 86 -6.45 -0.26 -7.53
C ALA A 86 -6.39 0.30 -6.11
N LEU A 87 -5.20 0.28 -5.53
CA LEU A 87 -4.89 1.04 -4.32
C LEU A 87 -4.84 2.53 -4.65
N THR A 88 -5.52 3.32 -3.83
CA THR A 88 -5.61 4.78 -3.98
C THR A 88 -5.65 5.44 -2.61
N GLU A 89 -5.60 6.75 -2.56
CA GLU A 89 -5.92 7.55 -1.39
C GLU A 89 -7.05 8.55 -1.75
N LEU A 90 -7.58 9.27 -0.77
CA LEU A 90 -8.71 10.19 -0.93
C LEU A 90 -8.52 11.19 -2.08
N ILE A 91 -7.33 11.79 -2.18
CA ILE A 91 -7.06 12.85 -3.17
C ILE A 91 -7.12 12.29 -4.59
N SER A 92 -6.42 11.19 -4.85
CA SER A 92 -6.44 10.56 -6.18
C SER A 92 -7.78 9.92 -6.49
N SER A 93 -8.41 9.21 -5.55
CA SER A 93 -9.72 8.58 -5.78
C SER A 93 -10.79 9.64 -6.10
N THR A 94 -10.81 10.77 -5.41
CA THR A 94 -11.71 11.87 -5.68
C THR A 94 -11.46 12.48 -7.06
N ARG A 95 -10.19 12.74 -7.41
CA ARG A 95 -9.80 13.31 -8.70
C ARG A 95 -10.16 12.40 -9.88
N PHE A 96 -9.86 11.10 -9.77
CA PHE A 96 -10.19 10.13 -10.80
C PHE A 96 -11.69 9.86 -10.88
N GLY A 97 -12.38 9.80 -9.74
CA GLY A 97 -13.83 9.64 -9.67
C GLY A 97 -14.58 10.80 -10.32
N ALA A 98 -14.17 12.04 -10.05
CA ALA A 98 -14.73 13.23 -10.69
C ALA A 98 -14.58 13.25 -12.23
N ARG A 99 -13.57 12.53 -12.75
CA ARG A 99 -13.34 12.35 -14.20
C ARG A 99 -14.05 11.11 -14.76
N GLY A 100 -14.82 10.38 -13.95
CA GLY A 100 -15.52 9.15 -14.36
C GLY A 100 -14.60 7.95 -14.59
N LEU A 101 -13.37 7.97 -14.07
CA LEU A 101 -12.39 6.90 -14.23
C LEU A 101 -12.50 5.82 -13.14
N LEU A 102 -13.20 6.11 -12.04
CA LEU A 102 -13.49 5.14 -10.97
C LEU A 102 -15.00 4.97 -10.80
N GLN A 103 -15.41 3.78 -10.36
CA GLN A 103 -16.78 3.49 -9.96
C GLN A 103 -17.08 4.15 -8.61
N PRO A 104 -18.26 4.77 -8.42
CA PRO A 104 -18.71 5.09 -7.08
C PRO A 104 -18.97 3.79 -6.29
N LEU A 105 -18.54 3.78 -5.03
CA LEU A 105 -18.65 2.63 -4.12
C LEU A 105 -19.65 2.90 -2.97
N ASP A 106 -20.57 3.84 -3.16
CA ASP A 106 -21.65 4.21 -2.23
C ASP A 106 -22.92 3.36 -2.44
N GLU A 107 -22.86 2.29 -3.20
CA GLU A 107 -23.98 1.41 -3.52
C GLU A 107 -24.40 0.54 -2.32
N PRO A 108 -25.71 0.28 -2.15
CA PRO A 108 -26.24 -0.55 -1.06
C PRO A 108 -25.71 -1.99 -1.04
N ASN A 109 -25.15 -2.46 -2.16
CA ASN A 109 -24.63 -3.83 -2.33
C ASN A 109 -23.25 -4.04 -1.69
N LEU A 110 -22.64 -3.02 -1.11
CA LEU A 110 -21.37 -3.08 -0.42
C LEU A 110 -21.53 -2.88 1.09
N ALA A 111 -22.67 -3.34 1.65
CA ALA A 111 -23.00 -3.18 3.06
C ALA A 111 -21.93 -3.71 4.03
N GLU A 112 -21.19 -4.75 3.64
CA GLU A 112 -20.08 -5.33 4.40
C GLU A 112 -18.86 -4.39 4.49
N LEU A 113 -18.77 -3.37 3.61
CA LEU A 113 -17.71 -2.37 3.65
C LEU A 113 -17.92 -1.29 4.74
N HIS A 114 -19.02 -1.39 5.48
CA HIS A 114 -19.39 -0.41 6.52
C HIS A 114 -18.82 -0.72 7.90
N ASP A 115 -18.08 -1.81 8.08
CA ASP A 115 -17.47 -2.19 9.37
C ASP A 115 -16.28 -1.31 9.77
N ALA A 116 -15.80 -0.46 8.87
CA ALA A 116 -14.84 0.57 9.20
C ALA A 116 -15.50 1.71 9.99
N ALA A 117 -14.81 2.24 11.01
CA ALA A 117 -15.27 3.42 11.73
C ALA A 117 -15.48 4.61 10.76
N PRO A 118 -16.43 5.54 11.05
CA PRO A 118 -16.73 6.69 10.18
C PRO A 118 -15.49 7.45 9.72
N ARG A 119 -14.54 7.69 10.62
CA ARG A 119 -13.26 8.34 10.33
C ARG A 119 -12.55 7.76 9.11
N TRP A 120 -12.45 6.43 9.05
CA TRP A 120 -11.74 5.75 7.97
C TRP A 120 -12.53 5.76 6.66
N ARG A 121 -13.86 5.61 6.75
CA ARG A 121 -14.74 5.71 5.56
C ARG A 121 -14.67 7.09 4.93
N ASP A 122 -14.72 8.13 5.76
CA ASP A 122 -14.64 9.52 5.29
C ASP A 122 -13.28 9.81 4.64
N SER A 123 -12.20 9.16 5.13
CA SER A 123 -10.85 9.27 4.57
C SER A 123 -10.69 8.59 3.21
N CYS A 124 -11.65 7.79 2.74
CA CYS A 124 -11.64 7.18 1.41
C CYS A 124 -12.68 7.79 0.45
N GLY A 125 -13.68 8.49 0.97
CA GLY A 125 -14.74 9.13 0.18
C GLY A 125 -15.62 8.11 -0.56
N ARG A 126 -16.31 8.55 -1.62
CA ARG A 126 -17.31 7.72 -2.32
C ARG A 126 -16.75 6.79 -3.40
N TYR A 127 -15.50 6.95 -3.82
CA TYR A 127 -14.90 6.19 -4.93
C TYR A 127 -13.93 5.11 -4.48
N SER A 128 -13.78 4.94 -3.18
CA SER A 128 -12.88 3.94 -2.61
C SER A 128 -13.35 3.46 -1.24
N VAL A 129 -12.80 2.34 -0.79
CA VAL A 129 -13.08 1.76 0.53
C VAL A 129 -11.79 1.63 1.33
N PRO A 130 -11.83 1.84 2.65
CA PRO A 130 -10.66 1.72 3.49
C PRO A 130 -10.06 0.31 3.43
N TYR A 131 -8.74 0.24 3.35
CA TYR A 131 -8.01 -1.02 3.29
C TYR A 131 -7.04 -1.17 4.46
N LEU A 132 -6.06 -0.31 4.55
CA LEU A 132 -5.07 -0.24 5.62
C LEU A 132 -4.84 1.21 6.03
N TRP A 133 -4.28 1.43 7.21
CA TRP A 133 -3.87 2.75 7.67
C TRP A 133 -2.64 2.66 8.55
N GLY A 134 -1.97 3.77 8.74
CA GLY A 134 -0.86 3.88 9.67
C GLY A 134 -0.49 5.32 9.93
N THR A 135 0.69 5.52 10.49
CA THR A 135 1.18 6.80 10.94
C THR A 135 2.47 7.19 10.24
N LEU A 136 2.67 8.48 10.04
CA LEU A 136 3.98 9.06 9.82
C LEU A 136 4.66 9.26 11.17
N GLY A 137 5.96 9.03 11.27
CA GLY A 137 6.66 9.16 12.55
C GLY A 137 8.17 9.25 12.37
N ILE A 138 8.87 8.92 13.44
CA ILE A 138 10.33 8.96 13.47
C ILE A 138 10.85 7.54 13.65
N ALA A 139 11.54 7.02 12.63
CA ALA A 139 12.42 5.86 12.82
C ALA A 139 13.77 6.36 13.38
N TYR A 140 14.33 5.63 14.35
CA TYR A 140 15.58 6.02 14.99
C TYR A 140 16.43 4.82 15.40
N ARG A 141 17.73 5.03 15.47
CA ARG A 141 18.73 4.04 15.91
C ARG A 141 18.86 4.06 17.43
N SER A 142 18.28 3.07 18.10
CA SER A 142 18.35 2.95 19.58
C SER A 142 19.74 2.63 20.13
N ASP A 143 20.66 2.19 19.26
CA ASP A 143 22.07 1.96 19.59
C ASP A 143 22.96 3.18 19.38
N ARG A 144 22.41 4.30 18.82
CA ARG A 144 23.14 5.55 18.56
C ARG A 144 22.51 6.77 19.25
N ILE A 145 21.24 6.67 19.63
CA ILE A 145 20.48 7.73 20.27
C ILE A 145 20.16 7.30 21.70
N ASP A 146 20.71 8.03 22.68
CA ASP A 146 20.59 7.72 24.11
C ASP A 146 19.14 7.77 24.64
N SER A 147 18.31 8.61 24.08
CA SER A 147 16.92 8.81 24.47
C SER A 147 16.00 8.76 23.26
N ALA A 148 14.96 7.91 23.30
CA ALA A 148 13.98 7.84 22.23
C ALA A 148 13.37 9.23 21.93
N PRO A 149 13.24 9.61 20.66
CA PRO A 149 12.55 10.84 20.25
C PRO A 149 11.11 10.83 20.78
N ARG A 150 10.57 11.99 21.10
CA ARG A 150 9.20 12.14 21.62
C ARG A 150 8.39 13.22 20.88
N SER A 151 9.08 14.12 20.23
CA SER A 151 8.54 15.32 19.59
C SER A 151 9.04 15.44 18.16
N TRP A 152 8.25 16.06 17.28
CA TRP A 152 8.75 16.49 15.99
C TRP A 152 9.94 17.45 16.08
N THR A 153 10.12 18.11 17.22
CA THR A 153 11.32 18.94 17.51
C THR A 153 12.60 18.11 17.40
N ASP A 154 12.60 16.86 17.87
CA ASP A 154 13.78 15.99 17.87
C ASP A 154 14.28 15.71 16.44
N LEU A 155 13.37 15.61 15.47
CA LEU A 155 13.69 15.43 14.06
C LEU A 155 13.97 16.74 13.33
N LEU A 156 13.17 17.79 13.58
CA LEU A 156 13.15 19.03 12.79
C LEU A 156 14.11 20.11 13.32
N GLN A 157 14.49 20.03 14.61
CA GLN A 157 15.43 20.94 15.27
C GLN A 157 16.50 20.13 16.02
N PRO A 158 17.22 19.24 15.33
CA PRO A 158 18.17 18.37 16.01
C PRO A 158 19.27 19.18 16.69
N ALA A 159 19.71 18.71 17.86
CA ALA A 159 20.77 19.36 18.63
C ALA A 159 22.12 19.37 17.89
N ARG A 160 22.35 18.34 17.04
CA ARG A 160 23.55 18.20 16.21
C ARG A 160 23.26 18.58 14.76
N THR A 161 23.99 19.52 14.22
CA THR A 161 23.89 20.00 12.83
C THR A 161 25.25 20.10 12.12
N ASP A 162 26.32 19.71 12.78
CA ASP A 162 27.69 19.72 12.26
C ASP A 162 27.96 18.57 11.28
N GLU A 163 27.25 17.44 11.46
CA GLU A 163 27.31 16.31 10.55
C GLU A 163 25.88 15.85 10.19
N PRO A 164 25.58 15.67 8.89
CA PRO A 164 24.28 15.13 8.48
C PRO A 164 24.08 13.69 9.00
N HIS A 165 22.88 13.42 9.56
CA HIS A 165 22.53 12.14 10.19
C HIS A 165 21.03 11.80 10.11
N ILE A 166 20.26 12.63 9.42
CA ILE A 166 18.79 12.45 9.27
C ILE A 166 18.45 12.13 7.82
N ILE A 167 17.57 11.17 7.61
CA ILE A 167 16.97 10.89 6.31
C ILE A 167 15.55 11.47 6.31
N MET A 168 15.26 12.29 5.30
CA MET A 168 13.91 12.80 5.04
C MET A 168 13.38 12.15 3.77
N MET A 169 12.07 12.30 3.50
CA MET A 169 11.47 11.82 2.26
C MET A 169 11.28 12.95 1.25
N GLU A 170 11.10 12.57 -0.02
CA GLU A 170 10.87 13.52 -1.12
C GLU A 170 9.39 13.85 -1.33
N ASP A 171 8.47 13.08 -0.74
CA ASP A 171 7.05 13.32 -0.91
C ASP A 171 6.65 14.69 -0.37
N HIS A 172 6.14 15.52 -1.28
CA HIS A 172 5.84 16.94 -1.02
C HIS A 172 4.65 17.19 -0.09
N GLU A 173 3.83 16.17 0.15
CA GLU A 173 2.74 16.24 1.10
C GLU A 173 3.20 15.78 2.49
N ASP A 174 3.81 14.61 2.56
CA ASP A 174 4.16 13.96 3.81
C ASP A 174 5.31 14.68 4.53
N ILE A 175 6.30 15.18 3.80
CA ILE A 175 7.40 15.94 4.40
C ILE A 175 6.92 17.25 5.08
N LEU A 176 5.83 17.86 4.57
CA LEU A 176 5.26 19.08 5.15
C LEU A 176 4.36 18.80 6.37
N ALA A 177 3.93 17.57 6.57
CA ALA A 177 3.04 17.24 7.70
C ALA A 177 3.72 17.49 9.04
N SER A 178 4.95 17.03 9.23
CA SER A 178 5.68 17.16 10.49
C SER A 178 5.93 18.62 10.92
N PRO A 179 6.46 19.53 10.06
CA PRO A 179 6.67 20.91 10.47
C PRO A 179 5.36 21.69 10.67
N LEU A 180 4.30 21.38 9.90
CA LEU A 180 2.99 22.01 10.11
C LEU A 180 2.41 21.63 11.46
N ILE A 181 2.45 20.33 11.83
CA ILE A 181 1.99 19.87 13.14
C ILE A 181 2.80 20.52 14.26
N LEU A 182 4.13 20.55 14.17
CA LEU A 182 4.98 21.15 15.19
C LEU A 182 4.68 22.64 15.39
N LEU A 183 4.34 23.35 14.32
CA LEU A 183 3.94 24.75 14.36
C LEU A 183 2.49 25.00 14.79
N GLY A 184 1.73 23.93 15.09
CA GLY A 184 0.32 24.01 15.50
C GLY A 184 -0.64 24.29 14.36
N HIS A 185 -0.23 24.01 13.11
CA HIS A 185 -1.05 24.20 11.91
C HIS A 185 -1.66 22.89 11.42
N SER A 186 -2.69 23.00 10.59
CA SER A 186 -3.25 21.84 9.91
C SER A 186 -2.28 21.31 8.85
N ILE A 187 -2.13 19.99 8.76
CA ILE A 187 -1.41 19.36 7.65
C ILE A 187 -2.05 19.70 6.28
N ASN A 188 -3.33 20.07 6.29
CA ASN A 188 -4.09 20.43 5.11
C ASN A 188 -4.03 21.93 4.77
N SER A 189 -3.20 22.71 5.48
CA SER A 189 -3.11 24.15 5.26
C SER A 189 -2.81 24.52 3.81
N ALA A 190 -3.56 25.49 3.29
CA ALA A 190 -3.32 26.18 2.04
C ALA A 190 -2.81 27.63 2.28
N ASN A 191 -2.60 28.01 3.54
CA ASN A 191 -2.14 29.34 3.92
C ASN A 191 -0.65 29.49 3.58
N THR A 192 -0.32 30.49 2.77
CA THR A 192 1.03 30.74 2.28
C THR A 192 2.02 31.06 3.42
N ASP A 193 1.59 31.74 4.47
CA ASP A 193 2.46 32.11 5.58
C ASP A 193 2.81 30.88 6.44
N GLU A 194 1.81 29.98 6.66
CA GLU A 194 2.02 28.70 7.35
C GLU A 194 2.96 27.77 6.57
N LEU A 195 2.75 27.66 5.25
CA LEU A 195 3.62 26.87 4.37
C LEU A 195 5.03 27.46 4.32
N LYS A 196 5.17 28.81 4.36
CA LYS A 196 6.47 29.46 4.44
C LYS A 196 7.19 29.18 5.75
N ALA A 197 6.48 29.26 6.89
CA ALA A 197 7.06 28.91 8.20
C ALA A 197 7.53 27.44 8.25
N ALA A 198 6.76 26.50 7.70
CA ALA A 198 7.15 25.11 7.58
C ALA A 198 8.39 24.93 6.68
N PHE A 199 8.48 25.64 5.56
CA PHE A 199 9.63 25.64 4.67
C PHE A 199 10.90 26.20 5.35
N GLU A 200 10.79 27.29 6.11
CA GLU A 200 11.91 27.89 6.86
C GLU A 200 12.47 26.91 7.91
N LEU A 201 11.58 26.17 8.59
CA LEU A 201 11.96 25.12 9.53
C LEU A 201 12.72 23.99 8.83
N LEU A 202 12.18 23.45 7.72
CA LEU A 202 12.85 22.40 6.92
C LEU A 202 14.17 22.89 6.32
N THR A 203 14.25 24.15 5.90
CA THR A 203 15.51 24.76 5.39
C THR A 203 16.59 24.80 6.48
N THR A 204 16.21 25.12 7.70
CA THR A 204 17.13 25.11 8.84
C THR A 204 17.60 23.70 9.16
N GLN A 205 16.68 22.73 9.20
CA GLN A 205 16.95 21.30 9.43
C GLN A 205 17.85 20.70 8.33
N SER A 206 17.76 21.18 7.09
CA SER A 206 18.43 20.58 5.93
C SER A 206 19.95 20.45 6.06
N LYS A 207 20.57 21.15 7.03
CA LYS A 207 21.99 20.99 7.36
C LYS A 207 22.30 19.65 8.02
N ALA A 208 21.32 19.06 8.72
CA ALA A 208 21.41 17.76 9.35
C ALA A 208 20.92 16.62 8.45
N VAL A 209 20.39 16.92 7.26
CA VAL A 209 19.82 15.93 6.34
C VAL A 209 20.91 15.30 5.47
N LEU A 210 20.91 13.96 5.41
CA LEU A 210 21.77 13.15 4.54
C LEU A 210 21.23 13.11 3.10
N THR A 211 19.94 12.89 2.99
CA THR A 211 19.22 12.75 1.72
C THR A 211 17.72 12.98 1.89
N TYR A 212 17.09 13.41 0.81
CA TYR A 212 15.64 13.43 0.65
C TYR A 212 15.21 12.24 -0.23
N GLU A 213 15.28 11.05 0.32
CA GLU A 213 14.91 9.81 -0.33
C GLU A 213 14.16 8.96 0.69
N TYR A 214 13.16 8.19 0.27
CA TYR A 214 12.47 7.30 1.20
C TYR A 214 13.46 6.40 1.93
N VAL A 215 13.34 6.31 3.26
CA VAL A 215 14.38 5.73 4.13
C VAL A 215 14.76 4.30 3.74
N ILE A 216 13.78 3.46 3.37
CA ILE A 216 14.05 2.08 2.95
C ILE A 216 14.90 2.08 1.65
N THR A 217 14.56 2.92 0.69
CA THR A 217 15.33 3.05 -0.57
C THR A 217 16.75 3.56 -0.30
N ALA A 218 16.86 4.60 0.53
CA ALA A 218 18.16 5.17 0.92
C ALA A 218 19.08 4.13 1.57
N LEU A 219 18.55 3.31 2.48
CA LEU A 219 19.33 2.29 3.19
C LEU A 219 19.60 1.05 2.33
N ARG A 220 18.68 0.61 1.48
CA ARG A 220 18.94 -0.47 0.51
C ARG A 220 20.08 -0.12 -0.44
N SER A 221 20.27 1.16 -0.76
CA SER A 221 21.40 1.62 -1.56
C SER A 221 22.75 1.62 -0.81
N GLN A 222 22.75 1.33 0.48
CA GLN A 222 23.89 1.25 1.42
C GLN A 222 24.71 2.56 1.54
N ARG A 223 24.25 3.67 0.99
CA ARG A 223 25.03 4.93 0.97
C ARG A 223 25.05 5.66 2.30
N HIS A 224 24.10 5.38 3.21
CA HIS A 224 23.87 6.15 4.43
C HIS A 224 23.75 5.31 5.70
N LEU A 225 23.98 3.98 5.63
CA LEU A 225 23.80 3.03 6.73
C LEU A 225 24.61 3.39 7.99
N ASP A 226 25.86 3.81 7.80
CA ASP A 226 26.79 4.11 8.88
C ASP A 226 26.55 5.48 9.55
N ARG A 227 25.76 6.35 8.93
CA ARG A 227 25.54 7.74 9.33
C ARG A 227 24.13 8.08 9.74
N ALA A 228 23.12 7.32 9.26
CA ALA A 228 21.73 7.60 9.56
C ALA A 228 21.39 7.23 11.00
N ASP A 229 20.97 8.20 11.78
CA ASP A 229 20.55 8.02 13.17
C ASP A 229 19.03 8.13 13.32
N MET A 230 18.39 8.99 12.51
CA MET A 230 16.94 9.19 12.47
C MET A 230 16.41 9.31 11.04
N ALA A 231 15.15 9.01 10.87
CA ALA A 231 14.45 9.21 9.60
C ALA A 231 12.97 9.58 9.79
N LEU A 232 12.44 10.39 8.88
CA LEU A 232 11.00 10.49 8.67
C LEU A 232 10.55 9.19 8.00
N ALA A 233 9.60 8.48 8.62
CA ALA A 233 9.26 7.12 8.25
C ALA A 233 7.79 6.81 8.49
N TYR A 234 7.29 5.77 7.86
CA TYR A 234 5.97 5.23 8.14
C TYR A 234 6.02 4.12 9.21
N SER A 235 4.89 3.91 9.89
CA SER A 235 4.75 2.76 10.80
C SER A 235 4.96 1.44 10.04
N GLY A 236 5.82 0.58 10.57
CA GLY A 236 6.26 -0.66 9.90
C GLY A 236 7.64 -0.58 9.26
N ASP A 237 8.09 0.60 8.81
CA ASP A 237 9.40 0.77 8.16
C ASP A 237 10.55 0.27 9.03
N GLN A 238 10.49 0.44 10.36
CA GLN A 238 11.55 -0.01 11.27
C GLN A 238 11.81 -1.52 11.19
N GLN A 239 10.79 -2.31 10.86
CA GLN A 239 10.94 -3.75 10.69
C GLN A 239 11.75 -4.05 9.42
N VAL A 240 11.35 -3.44 8.31
CA VAL A 240 12.07 -3.56 7.03
C VAL A 240 13.52 -3.05 7.14
N LEU A 241 13.73 -1.95 7.87
CA LEU A 241 15.07 -1.41 8.10
C LEU A 241 15.96 -2.38 8.88
N ASN A 242 15.42 -3.05 9.90
CA ASN A 242 16.14 -4.08 10.65
C ASN A 242 16.46 -5.31 9.78
N GLU A 243 15.56 -5.72 8.90
CA GLU A 243 15.78 -6.81 7.95
C GLU A 243 16.85 -6.45 6.92
N VAL A 244 16.80 -5.23 6.35
CA VAL A 244 17.77 -4.75 5.36
C VAL A 244 19.19 -4.67 5.95
N GLU A 245 19.33 -4.21 7.19
CA GLU A 245 20.63 -4.15 7.86
C GLU A 245 21.11 -5.51 8.33
N GLY A 246 20.22 -6.44 8.67
CA GLY A 246 20.56 -7.77 9.15
C GLY A 246 21.37 -7.76 10.47
N VAL A 247 21.30 -6.67 11.24
CA VAL A 247 22.04 -6.49 12.48
C VAL A 247 21.28 -7.13 13.64
N GLN A 248 21.97 -7.91 14.46
CA GLN A 248 21.38 -8.45 15.69
C GLN A 248 20.95 -7.33 16.64
N GLY A 249 19.78 -7.52 17.28
CA GLY A 249 19.25 -6.59 18.27
C GLY A 249 18.25 -5.59 17.70
N GLU A 250 17.99 -5.63 16.38
CA GLU A 250 16.98 -4.79 15.74
C GLU A 250 17.10 -3.33 16.19
N PRO A 251 18.17 -2.61 15.83
CA PRO A 251 18.45 -1.30 16.39
C PRO A 251 17.47 -0.22 15.97
N TRP A 252 16.80 -0.38 14.83
CA TRP A 252 15.78 0.55 14.38
C TRP A 252 14.51 0.40 15.22
N ARG A 253 14.05 1.53 15.75
CA ARG A 253 12.80 1.68 16.49
C ARG A 253 11.96 2.74 15.83
N TYR A 254 10.67 2.79 16.17
CA TYR A 254 9.74 3.76 15.64
C TYR A 254 8.94 4.40 16.75
N VAL A 255 8.67 5.69 16.62
CA VAL A 255 7.80 6.45 17.53
C VAL A 255 6.88 7.38 16.77
N VAL A 256 5.69 7.55 17.30
CA VAL A 256 4.75 8.61 16.90
C VAL A 256 4.93 9.78 17.87
N PRO A 257 5.27 10.99 17.41
CA PRO A 257 5.44 12.15 18.28
C PRO A 257 4.19 12.56 19.05
N GLU A 258 4.40 13.14 20.22
CA GLU A 258 3.32 13.48 21.17
C GLU A 258 2.37 14.57 20.64
N GLU A 259 2.81 15.40 19.72
CA GLU A 259 1.99 16.42 19.07
C GLU A 259 0.90 15.83 18.17
N GLY A 260 0.97 14.55 17.89
CA GLY A 260 0.16 13.87 16.88
C GLY A 260 0.90 13.76 15.54
N THR A 261 0.24 13.20 14.55
CA THR A 261 0.87 12.90 13.27
C THR A 261 -0.10 12.94 12.11
N LEU A 262 0.42 12.76 10.90
CA LEU A 262 -0.34 12.35 9.74
C LEU A 262 -0.76 10.88 9.89
N LEU A 263 -2.05 10.61 9.74
CA LEU A 263 -2.58 9.27 9.52
C LEU A 263 -2.77 9.08 8.01
N TRP A 264 -1.96 8.23 7.41
CA TRP A 264 -2.20 7.80 6.04
C TRP A 264 -3.29 6.72 6.01
N VAL A 265 -4.12 6.76 4.99
CA VAL A 265 -5.20 5.80 4.79
C VAL A 265 -5.17 5.35 3.35
N ASP A 266 -4.83 4.10 3.15
CA ASP A 266 -4.90 3.46 1.85
C ASP A 266 -6.28 2.88 1.61
N CYS A 267 -6.77 3.11 0.42
CA CYS A 267 -8.11 2.78 0.00
C CYS A 267 -8.08 1.93 -1.27
N LEU A 268 -9.08 1.10 -1.48
CA LEU A 268 -9.23 0.31 -2.70
C LEU A 268 -10.34 0.87 -3.57
N SER A 269 -10.05 1.09 -4.83
CA SER A 269 -10.95 1.62 -5.85
C SER A 269 -11.18 0.61 -6.98
N VAL A 270 -12.31 0.72 -7.67
CA VAL A 270 -12.62 -0.07 -8.87
C VAL A 270 -12.60 0.86 -10.08
N PRO A 271 -11.67 0.69 -11.03
CA PRO A 271 -11.67 1.44 -12.27
C PRO A 271 -12.95 1.26 -13.08
N SER A 272 -13.40 2.34 -13.75
CA SER A 272 -14.62 2.29 -14.56
C SER A 272 -14.52 1.32 -15.74
N ILE A 273 -13.31 1.04 -16.21
CA ILE A 273 -12.99 0.11 -17.29
C ILE A 273 -12.62 -1.30 -16.80
N ALA A 274 -12.74 -1.59 -15.49
CA ALA A 274 -12.49 -2.93 -14.96
C ALA A 274 -13.28 -3.98 -15.75
N ARG A 275 -12.60 -5.08 -16.11
CA ARG A 275 -13.15 -6.12 -17.00
C ARG A 275 -14.35 -6.86 -16.39
N ASP A 276 -14.26 -7.14 -15.10
CA ASP A 276 -15.30 -7.76 -14.31
C ASP A 276 -15.50 -7.02 -12.98
N LYS A 277 -16.42 -6.06 -12.99
CA LYS A 277 -16.73 -5.26 -11.80
C LYS A 277 -17.35 -6.08 -10.69
N ALA A 278 -18.13 -7.12 -11.03
CA ALA A 278 -18.73 -8.00 -10.04
C ALA A 278 -17.64 -8.79 -9.28
N LEU A 279 -16.62 -9.25 -10.00
CA LEU A 279 -15.47 -9.89 -9.39
C LEU A 279 -14.68 -8.90 -8.53
N ALA A 280 -14.45 -7.67 -9.00
CA ALA A 280 -13.78 -6.61 -8.23
C ALA A 280 -14.54 -6.33 -6.91
N TYR A 281 -15.85 -6.15 -6.95
CA TYR A 281 -16.66 -5.94 -5.75
C TYR A 281 -16.62 -7.14 -4.80
N ARG A 282 -16.68 -8.36 -5.34
CA ARG A 282 -16.53 -9.58 -4.53
C ARG A 282 -15.17 -9.63 -3.83
N PHE A 283 -14.11 -9.17 -4.49
CA PHE A 283 -12.77 -9.09 -3.89
C PHE A 283 -12.70 -8.03 -2.79
N LEU A 284 -13.31 -6.85 -2.99
CA LEU A 284 -13.41 -5.84 -1.95
C LEU A 284 -14.17 -6.37 -0.71
N SER A 285 -15.33 -7.03 -0.92
CA SER A 285 -16.09 -7.65 0.16
C SER A 285 -15.28 -8.74 0.87
N PHE A 286 -14.54 -9.56 0.13
CA PHE A 286 -13.67 -10.59 0.69
C PHE A 286 -12.59 -9.97 1.60
N LEU A 287 -11.88 -8.94 1.16
CA LEU A 287 -10.85 -8.26 1.93
C LEU A 287 -11.39 -7.58 3.19
N ASN A 288 -12.66 -7.16 3.18
CA ASN A 288 -13.30 -6.52 4.33
C ASN A 288 -13.92 -7.50 5.33
N ARG A 289 -13.95 -8.80 5.05
CA ARG A 289 -14.36 -9.79 6.05
C ARG A 289 -13.42 -9.71 7.25
N PRO A 290 -13.94 -9.66 8.50
CA PRO A 290 -13.12 -9.46 9.69
C PRO A 290 -11.93 -10.41 9.81
N GLU A 291 -12.13 -11.69 9.53
CA GLU A 291 -11.08 -12.71 9.60
C GLU A 291 -10.00 -12.54 8.52
N ILE A 292 -10.37 -12.03 7.33
CA ILE A 292 -9.43 -11.76 6.24
C ILE A 292 -8.66 -10.47 6.49
N ALA A 293 -9.36 -9.42 6.91
CA ALA A 293 -8.72 -8.14 7.24
C ALA A 293 -7.75 -8.28 8.43
N ALA A 294 -8.11 -9.10 9.45
CA ALA A 294 -7.23 -9.40 10.57
C ALA A 294 -5.99 -10.21 10.13
N LEU A 295 -6.18 -11.23 9.29
CA LEU A 295 -5.08 -12.03 8.75
C LEU A 295 -4.09 -11.16 7.97
N ASN A 296 -4.62 -10.33 7.06
CA ASN A 296 -3.81 -9.43 6.25
C ASN A 296 -3.03 -8.42 7.10
N ALA A 297 -3.71 -7.75 8.04
CA ALA A 297 -3.09 -6.76 8.92
C ALA A 297 -2.01 -7.39 9.82
N ALA A 298 -2.25 -8.61 10.32
CA ALA A 298 -1.31 -9.31 11.18
C ALA A 298 -0.02 -9.71 10.44
N GLU A 299 -0.14 -10.22 9.20
CA GLU A 299 1.03 -10.64 8.42
C GLU A 299 1.82 -9.43 7.87
N LEU A 300 1.14 -8.34 7.56
CA LEU A 300 1.80 -7.13 7.07
C LEU A 300 2.36 -6.24 8.20
N GLY A 301 1.96 -6.47 9.46
CA GLY A 301 2.34 -5.59 10.56
C GLY A 301 1.77 -4.17 10.47
N VAL A 302 0.61 -4.00 9.80
CA VAL A 302 -0.03 -2.70 9.50
C VAL A 302 -1.43 -2.63 10.08
N ALA A 303 -1.90 -1.45 10.45
CA ALA A 303 -3.21 -1.31 11.06
C ALA A 303 -4.36 -1.48 10.06
N THR A 304 -5.42 -2.19 10.50
CA THR A 304 -6.67 -2.32 9.75
C THR A 304 -7.71 -1.32 10.22
N PRO A 305 -8.47 -0.69 9.32
CA PRO A 305 -9.60 0.18 9.65
C PRO A 305 -10.85 -0.60 10.11
N ASN A 306 -10.89 -1.92 9.92
CA ASN A 306 -12.03 -2.78 10.25
C ASN A 306 -12.05 -3.06 11.76
N THR A 307 -13.04 -2.51 12.48
CA THR A 307 -13.13 -2.61 13.94
C THR A 307 -13.34 -4.06 14.41
N ALA A 308 -14.12 -4.86 13.67
CA ALA A 308 -14.33 -6.26 14.00
C ALA A 308 -13.05 -7.09 13.80
N ALA A 309 -12.27 -6.77 12.77
CA ALA A 309 -10.97 -7.39 12.53
C ALA A 309 -9.96 -7.08 13.64
N GLN A 310 -9.94 -5.84 14.15
CA GLN A 310 -9.05 -5.47 15.26
C GLN A 310 -9.26 -6.34 16.49
N ALA A 311 -10.51 -6.74 16.78
CA ALA A 311 -10.81 -7.62 17.90
C ALA A 311 -10.26 -9.06 17.71
N LEU A 312 -9.99 -9.48 16.48
CA LEU A 312 -9.44 -10.79 16.12
C LEU A 312 -7.90 -10.81 16.10
N LEU A 313 -7.25 -9.64 16.12
CA LEU A 313 -5.79 -9.56 16.08
C LEU A 313 -5.17 -10.15 17.36
N PRO A 314 -3.97 -10.78 17.25
CA PRO A 314 -3.14 -11.13 18.40
C PRO A 314 -2.96 -9.94 19.35
N ALA A 315 -2.88 -10.22 20.67
CA ALA A 315 -2.80 -9.18 21.69
C ALA A 315 -1.55 -8.31 21.54
N GLU A 316 -0.43 -8.91 21.14
CA GLU A 316 0.85 -8.26 20.87
C GLU A 316 0.75 -7.23 19.76
N ILE A 317 0.04 -7.52 18.67
CA ILE A 317 -0.18 -6.58 17.56
C ILE A 317 -1.16 -5.48 17.97
N ARG A 318 -2.28 -5.86 18.59
CA ARG A 318 -3.32 -4.91 19.01
C ARG A 318 -2.82 -3.91 20.04
N GLN A 319 -1.84 -4.29 20.86
CA GLN A 319 -1.26 -3.46 21.93
C GLN A 319 0.03 -2.75 21.48
N ASP A 320 0.54 -3.05 20.29
CA ASP A 320 1.71 -2.39 19.75
C ASP A 320 1.39 -0.93 19.41
N ARG A 321 2.04 -0.01 20.12
CA ARG A 321 1.83 1.43 19.98
C ARG A 321 2.44 2.02 18.72
N THR A 322 3.28 1.27 18.02
CA THR A 322 3.81 1.65 16.71
C THR A 322 2.80 1.39 15.60
N ILE A 323 1.90 0.41 15.79
CA ILE A 323 0.82 0.05 14.85
C ILE A 323 -0.48 0.74 15.25
N TYR A 324 -0.85 0.67 16.55
CA TYR A 324 -2.07 1.26 17.13
C TYR A 324 -1.69 2.29 18.21
N PRO A 325 -1.40 3.54 17.84
CA PRO A 325 -1.08 4.60 18.82
C PRO A 325 -2.16 4.78 19.86
N ALA A 326 -1.80 5.42 20.98
CA ALA A 326 -2.77 5.74 22.02
C ALA A 326 -3.87 6.69 21.52
N ASP A 327 -5.08 6.57 22.07
CA ASP A 327 -6.23 7.36 21.63
C ASP A 327 -5.98 8.87 21.73
N GLU A 328 -5.18 9.31 22.71
CA GLU A 328 -4.81 10.71 22.88
C GLU A 328 -3.91 11.22 21.75
N VAL A 329 -3.06 10.36 21.19
CA VAL A 329 -2.22 10.67 20.01
C VAL A 329 -3.09 10.68 18.77
N LEU A 330 -3.95 9.67 18.60
CA LEU A 330 -4.89 9.60 17.48
C LEU A 330 -5.85 10.79 17.45
N ALA A 331 -6.28 11.30 18.60
CA ALA A 331 -7.18 12.46 18.70
C ALA A 331 -6.52 13.76 18.19
N ARG A 332 -5.19 13.88 18.29
CA ARG A 332 -4.41 15.01 17.77
C ARG A 332 -3.91 14.81 16.33
N SER A 333 -3.99 13.58 15.84
CA SER A 333 -3.52 13.22 14.51
C SER A 333 -4.53 13.56 13.43
N GLN A 334 -4.05 13.84 12.24
CA GLN A 334 -4.84 14.36 11.15
C GLN A 334 -4.75 13.43 9.92
N VAL A 335 -5.77 13.44 9.09
CA VAL A 335 -5.81 12.78 7.78
C VAL A 335 -5.77 13.84 6.68
N TYR A 336 -5.38 13.44 5.47
CA TYR A 336 -5.48 14.34 4.34
C TYR A 336 -6.94 14.61 3.96
N GLU A 337 -7.16 15.85 3.52
CA GLU A 337 -8.41 16.33 2.97
C GLU A 337 -8.19 16.83 1.54
N ALA A 338 -9.25 16.81 0.74
CA ALA A 338 -9.21 17.39 -0.59
C ALA A 338 -8.88 18.89 -0.52
N ARG A 339 -7.90 19.33 -1.28
CA ARG A 339 -7.43 20.72 -1.34
C ARG A 339 -7.51 21.28 -2.75
N PRO A 340 -7.56 22.62 -2.91
CA PRO A 340 -7.43 23.27 -4.21
C PRO A 340 -6.11 22.86 -4.89
N LEU A 341 -6.13 22.65 -6.19
CA LEU A 341 -4.96 22.26 -6.98
C LEU A 341 -3.78 23.23 -6.82
N GLU A 342 -4.07 24.52 -6.66
CA GLU A 342 -3.05 25.55 -6.45
C GLU A 342 -2.25 25.33 -5.16
N ALA A 343 -2.91 24.89 -4.08
CA ALA A 343 -2.24 24.56 -2.82
C ALA A 343 -1.28 23.37 -2.99
N THR A 344 -1.71 22.32 -3.68
CA THR A 344 -0.86 21.16 -3.99
C THR A 344 0.35 21.56 -4.85
N GLN A 345 0.14 22.42 -5.87
CA GLN A 345 1.22 22.91 -6.70
C GLN A 345 2.21 23.80 -5.91
N THR A 346 1.72 24.56 -4.95
CA THR A 346 2.57 25.39 -4.08
C THR A 346 3.44 24.53 -3.18
N ARG A 347 2.87 23.48 -2.56
CA ARG A 347 3.62 22.50 -1.75
C ARG A 347 4.72 21.83 -2.57
N ARG A 348 4.37 21.34 -3.77
CA ARG A 348 5.35 20.72 -4.68
C ARG A 348 6.50 21.67 -5.02
N ARG A 349 6.22 22.95 -5.34
CA ARG A 349 7.27 23.96 -5.62
C ARG A 349 8.16 24.22 -4.42
N ILE A 350 7.61 24.32 -3.22
CA ILE A 350 8.34 24.53 -1.98
C ILE A 350 9.33 23.40 -1.72
N ILE A 351 8.87 22.16 -1.80
CA ILE A 351 9.71 20.99 -1.52
C ILE A 351 10.73 20.76 -2.64
N SER A 352 10.37 20.93 -3.91
CA SER A 352 11.37 20.89 -4.99
C SER A 352 12.48 21.94 -4.80
N ALA A 353 12.15 23.14 -4.34
CA ALA A 353 13.16 24.18 -4.04
C ALA A 353 14.07 23.77 -2.87
N LEU A 354 13.52 23.14 -1.83
CA LEU A 354 14.28 22.63 -0.68
C LEU A 354 15.28 21.55 -1.12
N ILE A 355 14.83 20.55 -1.86
CA ILE A 355 15.65 19.43 -2.33
C ILE A 355 16.74 19.93 -3.28
N ASN A 356 16.40 20.75 -4.27
CA ASN A 356 17.38 21.33 -5.20
C ASN A 356 18.46 22.16 -4.48
N ALA A 357 18.08 22.90 -3.43
CA ALA A 357 19.03 23.66 -2.63
C ALA A 357 19.93 22.78 -1.76
N HIS A 358 19.46 21.62 -1.34
CA HIS A 358 20.23 20.61 -0.64
C HIS A 358 21.23 19.93 -1.59
N ASP A 359 20.80 19.47 -2.75
CA ASP A 359 21.62 18.75 -3.73
C ASP A 359 22.71 19.61 -4.37
N ALA A 360 22.56 20.92 -4.31
CA ALA A 360 23.55 21.89 -4.81
C ALA A 360 24.70 22.16 -3.84
N ARG A 361 24.72 21.55 -2.64
CA ARG A 361 25.78 21.73 -1.62
C ARG A 361 26.90 20.71 -1.78
#